data_cb3204489c6181ad9f9e36d8b15e366a
#
_entry.id   cb3204489c6181ad9f9e36d8b15e366a
#
_cell.length_a   1.000
_cell.length_b   1.000
_cell.length_c   1.000
_cell.angle_alpha   90.00
_cell.angle_beta   90.00
_cell.angle_gamma   90.00
#
_symmetry.space_group_name_H-M   'P 1'
#
loop_
_entity.id
_entity.type
_entity.pdbx_description
1 polymer ?
#
loop_
_entity_poly.entity_id
_entity_poly.type
_entity_poly.pdbx_seq_one_letter_code
_entity_poly.pdbx_strand_id
1 'polypeptide(L)'
;LIHYVSMAFTVAAASVSKEKAPKAVAKVFIGVSAGMVLWVPVTSYIASEVSYSMGMLFFTVVNALVLVATILFVPSMPVKEKLSYGTQLGVLKKKVVWYSILAITLINGALFGFFSYMSDYLKTITGVSYTVISTMLLIYGLANIIGNVIAGKQLAVNPVRSMIMIPLALLTFYIGVFALGEWLMAMAVIILILGILAGYGQNT
;
A
#
# COMPACT_ATOMS: atom_id res chain seq x y z
N LEU A 1 -3.26 13.29 -0.38
CA LEU A 1 -2.26 12.21 -0.37
C LEU A 1 -2.24 11.43 -1.70
N ILE A 2 -3.41 11.00 -2.21
CA ILE A 2 -3.54 10.23 -3.46
C ILE A 2 -2.91 10.97 -4.65
N HIS A 3 -3.15 12.27 -4.80
CA HIS A 3 -2.55 13.06 -5.87
C HIS A 3 -1.01 13.12 -5.78
N TYR A 4 -0.45 13.22 -4.57
CA TYR A 4 1.00 13.24 -4.38
C TYR A 4 1.65 11.93 -4.82
N VAL A 5 1.09 10.80 -4.44
CA VAL A 5 1.62 9.47 -4.80
C VAL A 5 1.53 9.24 -6.32
N SER A 6 0.40 9.57 -6.95
CA SER A 6 0.26 9.41 -8.40
C SER A 6 1.19 10.35 -9.19
N MET A 7 1.41 11.59 -8.70
CA MET A 7 2.39 12.51 -9.26
C MET A 7 3.82 11.99 -9.10
N ALA A 8 4.17 11.43 -7.94
CA ALA A 8 5.48 10.84 -7.70
C ALA A 8 5.80 9.70 -8.68
N PHE A 9 4.83 8.83 -8.97
CA PHE A 9 4.98 7.78 -9.99
C PHE A 9 5.19 8.36 -11.39
N THR A 10 4.40 9.36 -11.76
CA THR A 10 4.49 10.02 -13.07
C THR A 10 5.85 10.70 -13.23
N VAL A 11 6.30 11.44 -12.23
CA VAL A 11 7.61 12.11 -12.23
C VAL A 11 8.74 11.10 -12.27
N ALA A 12 8.67 10.03 -11.47
CA ALA A 12 9.68 8.98 -11.48
C ALA A 12 9.78 8.27 -12.84
N ALA A 13 8.64 7.97 -13.46
CA ALA A 13 8.63 7.36 -14.80
C ALA A 13 9.17 8.31 -15.87
N ALA A 14 8.83 9.60 -15.79
CA ALA A 14 9.24 10.61 -16.76
C ALA A 14 10.71 11.06 -16.61
N SER A 15 11.31 10.86 -15.43
CA SER A 15 12.71 11.23 -15.13
C SER A 15 13.75 10.28 -15.73
N VAL A 16 13.32 9.16 -16.29
CA VAL A 16 14.22 8.13 -16.84
C VAL A 16 13.82 7.71 -18.25
N SER A 17 14.69 6.96 -18.95
CA SER A 17 14.35 6.38 -20.26
C SER A 17 13.16 5.41 -20.15
N LYS A 18 12.38 5.25 -21.23
CA LYS A 18 11.21 4.36 -21.26
C LYS A 18 11.48 2.92 -20.76
N GLU A 19 12.68 2.40 -21.05
CA GLU A 19 13.10 1.07 -20.60
C GLU A 19 13.33 0.99 -19.09
N LYS A 20 13.72 2.09 -18.46
CA LYS A 20 13.99 2.19 -17.00
C LYS A 20 12.78 2.65 -16.20
N ALA A 21 11.73 3.13 -16.86
CA ALA A 21 10.52 3.65 -16.20
C ALA A 21 9.87 2.65 -15.22
N PRO A 22 9.69 1.35 -15.56
CA PRO A 22 9.14 0.38 -14.61
C PRO A 22 9.98 0.21 -13.34
N LYS A 23 11.32 0.25 -13.48
CA LYS A 23 12.23 0.17 -12.32
C LYS A 23 12.16 1.42 -11.45
N ALA A 24 11.99 2.59 -12.03
CA ALA A 24 11.85 3.84 -11.28
C ALA A 24 10.54 3.86 -10.49
N VAL A 25 9.43 3.45 -11.09
CA VAL A 25 8.14 3.31 -10.43
C VAL A 25 8.22 2.29 -9.29
N ALA A 26 8.84 1.14 -9.50
CA ALA A 26 9.03 0.13 -8.45
C ALA A 26 9.82 0.67 -7.24
N LYS A 27 10.82 1.54 -7.45
CA LYS A 27 11.54 2.19 -6.34
C LYS A 27 10.64 3.12 -5.53
N VAL A 28 9.71 3.83 -6.15
CA VAL A 28 8.73 4.66 -5.43
C VAL A 28 7.82 3.78 -4.59
N PHE A 29 7.35 2.64 -5.12
CA PHE A 29 6.55 1.67 -4.35
C PHE A 29 7.30 1.10 -3.15
N ILE A 30 8.58 0.77 -3.29
CA ILE A 30 9.42 0.33 -2.17
C ILE A 30 9.48 1.44 -1.10
N GLY A 31 9.64 2.70 -1.50
CA GLY A 31 9.62 3.84 -0.58
C GLY A 31 8.29 3.97 0.18
N VAL A 32 7.14 3.81 -0.50
CA VAL A 32 5.81 3.82 0.14
C VAL A 32 5.69 2.67 1.15
N SER A 33 6.09 1.46 0.76
CA SER A 33 6.04 0.29 1.65
C SER A 33 6.97 0.43 2.85
N ALA A 34 8.20 0.91 2.64
CA ALA A 34 9.14 1.18 3.72
C ALA A 34 8.59 2.24 4.69
N GLY A 35 7.93 3.27 4.15
CA GLY A 35 7.22 4.27 4.96
C GLY A 35 6.17 3.63 5.87
N MET A 36 5.31 2.77 5.34
CA MET A 36 4.29 2.07 6.14
C MET A 36 4.91 1.20 7.23
N VAL A 37 5.98 0.47 6.91
CA VAL A 37 6.65 -0.44 7.86
C VAL A 37 7.35 0.31 8.98
N LEU A 38 7.97 1.44 8.70
CA LEU A 38 8.78 2.17 9.67
C LEU A 38 7.99 3.21 10.44
N TRP A 39 7.19 4.04 9.75
CA TRP A 39 6.58 5.21 10.38
C TRP A 39 5.36 4.89 11.21
N VAL A 40 4.57 3.88 10.86
CA VAL A 40 3.41 3.48 11.66
C VAL A 40 3.83 2.96 13.03
N PRO A 41 4.77 2.00 13.17
CA PRO A 41 5.27 1.57 14.47
C PRO A 41 5.94 2.68 15.27
N VAL A 42 6.78 3.51 14.63
CA VAL A 42 7.48 4.61 15.30
C VAL A 42 6.49 5.64 15.85
N THR A 43 5.50 6.04 15.03
CA THR A 43 4.49 7.01 15.48
C THR A 43 3.63 6.43 16.61
N SER A 44 3.24 5.15 16.49
CA SER A 44 2.48 4.45 17.52
C SER A 44 3.26 4.33 18.83
N TYR A 45 4.55 4.01 18.76
CA TYR A 45 5.42 3.95 19.92
C TYR A 45 5.53 5.32 20.63
N ILE A 46 5.79 6.40 19.89
CA ILE A 46 5.84 7.74 20.45
C ILE A 46 4.49 8.13 21.08
N ALA A 47 3.39 7.80 20.42
CA ALA A 47 2.05 8.10 20.93
C ALA A 47 1.74 7.34 22.23
N SER A 48 2.18 6.08 22.38
CA SER A 48 1.94 5.25 23.56
C SER A 48 2.87 5.58 24.74
N GLU A 49 4.16 5.81 24.48
CA GLU A 49 5.17 5.98 25.55
C GLU A 49 5.35 7.45 25.98
N VAL A 50 5.07 8.40 25.11
CA VAL A 50 5.26 9.82 25.42
C VAL A 50 3.92 10.55 25.50
N SER A 51 3.26 10.76 24.37
CA SER A 51 1.89 11.27 24.28
C SER A 51 1.40 11.26 22.83
N TYR A 52 0.07 11.27 22.68
CA TYR A 52 -0.56 11.39 21.36
C TYR A 52 -0.13 12.67 20.62
N SER A 53 -0.03 13.80 21.35
CA SER A 53 0.41 15.08 20.78
C SER A 53 1.84 15.03 20.24
N MET A 54 2.75 14.31 20.91
CA MET A 54 4.13 14.13 20.43
C MET A 54 4.19 13.22 19.21
N GLY A 55 3.35 12.18 19.12
CA GLY A 55 3.20 11.38 17.91
C GLY A 55 2.73 12.22 16.71
N MET A 56 1.76 13.11 16.92
CA MET A 56 1.28 14.04 15.88
C MET A 56 2.33 15.10 15.51
N LEU A 57 3.09 15.61 16.47
CA LEU A 57 4.18 16.55 16.23
C LEU A 57 5.29 15.88 15.37
N PHE A 58 5.69 14.68 15.75
CA PHE A 58 6.66 13.89 14.97
C PHE A 58 6.21 13.71 13.52
N PHE A 59 4.94 13.33 13.31
CA PHE A 59 4.37 13.19 11.97
C PHE A 59 4.41 14.52 11.20
N THR A 60 4.12 15.64 11.85
CA THR A 60 4.17 16.99 11.26
C THR A 60 5.59 17.37 10.84
N VAL A 61 6.59 17.15 11.70
CA VAL A 61 7.99 17.43 11.41
C VAL A 61 8.49 16.61 10.23
N VAL A 62 8.19 15.31 10.20
CA VAL A 62 8.56 14.44 9.07
C VAL A 62 7.94 14.93 7.76
N ASN A 63 6.66 15.31 7.76
CA ASN A 63 6.02 15.85 6.55
C ASN A 63 6.65 17.18 6.11
N ALA A 64 7.02 18.06 7.04
CA ALA A 64 7.73 19.30 6.73
C ALA A 64 9.11 19.03 6.10
N LEU A 65 9.87 18.09 6.62
CA LEU A 65 11.15 17.66 6.03
C LEU A 65 10.98 17.09 4.63
N VAL A 66 9.95 16.24 4.41
CA VAL A 66 9.61 15.71 3.08
C VAL A 66 9.24 16.82 2.12
N LEU A 67 8.48 17.81 2.55
CA LEU A 67 8.13 18.98 1.73
C LEU A 67 9.38 19.75 1.29
N VAL A 68 10.27 20.07 2.23
CA VAL A 68 11.55 20.73 1.94
C VAL A 68 12.40 19.91 0.99
N ALA A 69 12.54 18.61 1.24
CA ALA A 69 13.27 17.70 0.36
C ALA A 69 12.66 17.64 -1.06
N THR A 70 11.33 17.65 -1.17
CA THR A 70 10.63 17.66 -2.46
C THR A 70 10.96 18.95 -3.23
N ILE A 71 10.91 20.11 -2.58
CA ILE A 71 11.23 21.40 -3.21
C ILE A 71 12.69 21.46 -3.69
N LEU A 72 13.62 20.89 -2.90
CA LEU A 72 15.04 20.96 -3.22
C LEU A 72 15.50 19.94 -4.26
N PHE A 73 14.94 18.72 -4.24
CA PHE A 73 15.45 17.60 -5.02
C PHE A 73 14.59 17.18 -6.20
N VAL A 74 13.28 17.51 -6.20
CA VAL A 74 12.40 17.13 -7.32
C VAL A 74 12.47 18.22 -8.41
N PRO A 75 12.96 17.88 -9.62
CA PRO A 75 13.04 18.86 -10.70
C PRO A 75 11.63 19.26 -11.17
N SER A 76 11.47 20.55 -11.50
CA SER A 76 10.24 21.04 -12.13
C SER A 76 10.11 20.41 -13.52
N MET A 77 9.07 19.66 -13.75
CA MET A 77 8.76 19.07 -15.05
C MET A 77 7.59 19.83 -15.69
N PRO A 78 7.85 20.66 -16.70
CA PRO A 78 6.78 21.34 -17.44
C PRO A 78 5.94 20.30 -18.17
N VAL A 79 4.62 20.40 -18.03
CA VAL A 79 3.65 19.57 -18.77
C VAL A 79 3.77 19.93 -20.25
N LYS A 80 4.30 19.04 -21.07
CA LYS A 80 4.52 19.26 -22.50
C LYS A 80 3.21 19.32 -23.29
N GLU A 81 2.17 18.68 -22.83
CA GLU A 81 0.84 18.69 -23.47
C GLU A 81 -0.24 18.99 -22.43
N LYS A 82 -0.96 20.09 -22.64
CA LYS A 82 -2.17 20.39 -21.87
C LYS A 82 -3.28 19.49 -22.39
N LEU A 83 -3.50 18.33 -21.75
CA LEU A 83 -4.67 17.51 -22.03
C LEU A 83 -5.94 18.31 -21.73
N SER A 84 -6.81 18.48 -22.74
CA SER A 84 -8.11 19.11 -22.56
C SER A 84 -8.93 18.31 -21.52
N TYR A 85 -9.60 19.02 -20.62
CA TYR A 85 -10.53 18.39 -19.64
C TYR A 85 -11.59 17.52 -20.33
N GLY A 86 -12.05 17.91 -21.52
CA GLY A 86 -12.99 17.10 -22.31
C GLY A 86 -12.42 15.76 -22.73
N THR A 87 -11.14 15.70 -23.10
CA THR A 87 -10.46 14.44 -23.47
C THR A 87 -10.27 13.53 -22.26
N GLN A 88 -9.94 14.12 -21.10
CA GLN A 88 -9.78 13.35 -19.85
C GLN A 88 -11.12 12.78 -19.38
N LEU A 89 -12.21 13.56 -19.42
CA LEU A 89 -13.55 13.09 -19.08
C LEU A 89 -14.11 12.09 -20.11
N GLY A 90 -13.65 12.15 -21.36
CA GLY A 90 -13.99 11.19 -22.40
C GLY A 90 -13.62 9.74 -22.06
N VAL A 91 -12.57 9.55 -21.26
CA VAL A 91 -12.14 8.23 -20.79
C VAL A 91 -13.20 7.57 -19.90
N LEU A 92 -13.95 8.36 -19.12
CA LEU A 92 -15.03 7.89 -18.25
C LEU A 92 -16.24 7.34 -19.02
N LYS A 93 -16.37 7.60 -20.33
CA LYS A 93 -17.41 7.00 -21.17
C LYS A 93 -17.18 5.52 -21.48
N LYS A 94 -15.97 5.02 -21.26
CA LYS A 94 -15.62 3.62 -21.51
C LYS A 94 -16.04 2.74 -20.33
N LYS A 95 -16.89 1.75 -20.56
CA LYS A 95 -17.33 0.78 -19.54
C LYS A 95 -16.18 0.08 -18.82
N VAL A 96 -15.11 -0.23 -19.54
CA VAL A 96 -13.88 -0.88 -18.99
C VAL A 96 -13.28 -0.03 -17.86
N VAL A 97 -13.30 1.30 -17.98
CA VAL A 97 -12.77 2.18 -16.93
C VAL A 97 -13.57 2.07 -15.63
N TRP A 98 -14.91 1.98 -15.73
CA TRP A 98 -15.76 1.79 -14.55
C TRP A 98 -15.55 0.43 -13.88
N TYR A 99 -15.41 -0.65 -14.67
CA TYR A 99 -15.06 -1.95 -14.13
C TYR A 99 -13.69 -1.94 -13.43
N SER A 100 -12.69 -1.26 -14.01
CA SER A 100 -11.37 -1.11 -13.38
C SER A 100 -11.44 -0.32 -12.09
N ILE A 101 -12.17 0.82 -12.08
CA ILE A 101 -12.36 1.63 -10.88
C ILE A 101 -13.04 0.81 -9.78
N LEU A 102 -14.12 0.09 -10.12
CA LEU A 102 -14.82 -0.76 -9.17
C LEU A 102 -13.91 -1.85 -8.60
N ALA A 103 -13.17 -2.55 -9.46
CA ALA A 103 -12.24 -3.60 -9.03
C ALA A 103 -11.16 -3.06 -8.09
N ILE A 104 -10.51 -1.94 -8.45
CA ILE A 104 -9.50 -1.29 -7.62
C ILE A 104 -10.09 -0.83 -6.28
N THR A 105 -11.29 -0.25 -6.30
CA THR A 105 -11.97 0.21 -5.08
C THR A 105 -12.28 -0.96 -4.15
N LEU A 106 -12.79 -2.06 -4.68
CA LEU A 106 -13.12 -3.24 -3.88
C LEU A 106 -11.86 -3.92 -3.30
N ILE A 107 -10.81 -4.10 -4.11
CA ILE A 107 -9.55 -4.71 -3.65
C ILE A 107 -8.91 -3.84 -2.57
N ASN A 108 -8.73 -2.55 -2.83
CA ASN A 108 -8.13 -1.64 -1.85
C ASN A 108 -9.00 -1.49 -0.60
N GLY A 109 -10.32 -1.41 -0.75
CA GLY A 109 -11.26 -1.38 0.37
C GLY A 109 -11.12 -2.61 1.27
N ALA A 110 -11.00 -3.81 0.69
CA ALA A 110 -10.76 -5.04 1.44
C ALA A 110 -9.40 -5.03 2.16
N LEU A 111 -8.33 -4.63 1.46
CA LEU A 111 -6.97 -4.59 2.03
C LEU A 111 -6.84 -3.58 3.17
N PHE A 112 -7.27 -2.35 2.94
CA PHE A 112 -7.18 -1.29 3.96
C PHE A 112 -8.19 -1.48 5.08
N GLY A 113 -9.38 -2.01 4.79
CA GLY A 113 -10.36 -2.39 5.80
C GLY A 113 -9.79 -3.43 6.76
N PHE A 114 -9.24 -4.52 6.23
CA PHE A 114 -8.59 -5.54 7.06
C PHE A 114 -7.44 -4.96 7.90
N PHE A 115 -6.55 -4.20 7.28
CA PHE A 115 -5.40 -3.59 7.98
C PHE A 115 -5.85 -2.66 9.12
N SER A 116 -6.90 -1.86 8.89
CA SER A 116 -7.41 -0.91 9.89
C SER A 116 -7.98 -1.60 11.13
N TYR A 117 -8.64 -2.74 10.96
CA TYR A 117 -9.26 -3.49 12.07
C TYR A 117 -8.39 -4.63 12.60
N MET A 118 -7.22 -4.90 11.99
CA MET A 118 -6.38 -6.04 12.34
C MET A 118 -5.93 -6.03 13.80
N SER A 119 -5.56 -4.87 14.33
CA SER A 119 -5.14 -4.74 15.73
C SER A 119 -6.26 -5.09 16.71
N ASP A 120 -7.46 -4.55 16.48
CA ASP A 120 -8.63 -4.80 17.33
C ASP A 120 -9.08 -6.26 17.21
N TYR A 121 -9.05 -6.82 16.01
CA TYR A 121 -9.37 -8.23 15.77
C TYR A 121 -8.41 -9.16 16.54
N LEU A 122 -7.09 -8.94 16.42
CA LEU A 122 -6.08 -9.73 17.13
C LEU A 122 -6.21 -9.60 18.63
N LYS A 123 -6.60 -8.42 19.12
CA LYS A 123 -6.83 -8.19 20.55
C LYS A 123 -8.06 -8.91 21.07
N THR A 124 -9.17 -8.82 20.34
CA THR A 124 -10.49 -9.28 20.81
C THR A 124 -10.77 -10.75 20.51
N ILE A 125 -10.37 -11.23 19.34
CA ILE A 125 -10.66 -12.59 18.85
C ILE A 125 -9.49 -13.53 19.14
N THR A 126 -8.27 -13.17 18.75
CA THR A 126 -7.09 -14.01 18.99
C THR A 126 -6.60 -13.90 20.43
N GLY A 127 -6.95 -12.82 21.16
CA GLY A 127 -6.66 -12.65 22.59
C GLY A 127 -5.18 -12.38 22.91
N VAL A 128 -4.42 -11.85 21.96
CA VAL A 128 -2.96 -11.65 22.10
C VAL A 128 -2.59 -10.31 22.74
N SER A 129 -1.38 -10.22 23.28
CA SER A 129 -0.83 -8.99 23.85
C SER A 129 -0.49 -7.96 22.79
N TYR A 130 -0.41 -6.68 23.18
CA TYR A 130 -0.02 -5.59 22.26
C TYR A 130 1.38 -5.80 21.66
N THR A 131 2.31 -6.42 22.38
CA THR A 131 3.65 -6.77 21.87
C THR A 131 3.56 -7.75 20.69
N VAL A 132 2.71 -8.77 20.81
CA VAL A 132 2.48 -9.75 19.73
C VAL A 132 1.79 -9.06 18.55
N ILE A 133 0.80 -8.19 18.79
CA ILE A 133 0.12 -7.41 17.75
C ILE A 133 1.16 -6.57 16.98
N SER A 134 2.02 -5.83 17.68
CA SER A 134 3.06 -5.02 17.04
C SER A 134 4.01 -5.85 16.18
N THR A 135 4.38 -7.05 16.65
CA THR A 135 5.20 -7.99 15.89
C THR A 135 4.47 -8.47 14.63
N MET A 136 3.18 -8.79 14.73
CA MET A 136 2.36 -9.22 13.59
C MET A 136 2.18 -8.09 12.56
N LEU A 137 1.98 -6.85 13.00
CA LEU A 137 1.94 -5.67 12.13
C LEU A 137 3.27 -5.45 11.39
N LEU A 138 4.38 -5.65 12.07
CA LEU A 138 5.71 -5.59 11.47
C LEU A 138 5.90 -6.68 10.41
N ILE A 139 5.53 -7.93 10.73
CA ILE A 139 5.56 -9.06 9.79
C ILE A 139 4.71 -8.76 8.56
N TYR A 140 3.48 -8.26 8.75
CA TYR A 140 2.59 -7.87 7.66
C TYR A 140 3.24 -6.81 6.76
N GLY A 141 3.86 -5.77 7.35
CA GLY A 141 4.54 -4.72 6.62
C GLY A 141 5.75 -5.21 5.82
N LEU A 142 6.58 -6.06 6.41
CA LEU A 142 7.73 -6.68 5.72
C LEU A 142 7.26 -7.59 4.58
N ALA A 143 6.23 -8.39 4.83
CA ALA A 143 5.60 -9.23 3.81
C ALA A 143 5.01 -8.41 2.65
N ASN A 144 4.45 -7.22 2.94
CA ASN A 144 3.95 -6.30 1.92
C ASN A 144 5.06 -5.83 0.96
N ILE A 145 6.27 -5.56 1.47
CA ILE A 145 7.44 -5.24 0.62
C ILE A 145 7.76 -6.41 -0.32
N ILE A 146 7.76 -7.64 0.20
CA ILE A 146 7.99 -8.84 -0.63
C ILE A 146 6.92 -8.95 -1.72
N GLY A 147 5.66 -8.74 -1.37
CA GLY A 147 4.54 -8.73 -2.31
C GLY A 147 4.71 -7.72 -3.44
N ASN A 148 5.13 -6.49 -3.13
CA ASN A 148 5.42 -5.45 -4.12
C ASN A 148 6.53 -5.87 -5.10
N VAL A 149 7.60 -6.49 -4.61
CA VAL A 149 8.70 -6.98 -5.46
C VAL A 149 8.23 -8.09 -6.40
N ILE A 150 7.41 -9.03 -5.91
CA ILE A 150 6.83 -10.11 -6.70
C ILE A 150 5.89 -9.54 -7.77
N ALA A 151 5.03 -8.59 -7.40
CA ALA A 151 4.10 -7.92 -8.30
C ALA A 151 4.83 -7.26 -9.47
N GLY A 152 5.90 -6.52 -9.22
CA GLY A 152 6.69 -5.86 -10.26
C GLY A 152 7.26 -6.81 -11.33
N LYS A 153 7.51 -8.08 -10.96
CA LYS A 153 7.98 -9.11 -11.88
C LYS A 153 6.83 -9.80 -12.61
N GLN A 154 5.78 -10.19 -11.90
CA GLN A 154 4.69 -11.01 -12.46
C GLN A 154 3.72 -10.21 -13.32
N LEU A 155 3.41 -8.96 -12.93
CA LEU A 155 2.53 -8.09 -13.72
C LEU A 155 3.13 -7.73 -15.09
N ALA A 156 4.45 -7.68 -15.20
CA ALA A 156 5.12 -7.48 -16.49
C ALA A 156 4.93 -8.67 -17.45
N VAL A 157 4.69 -9.88 -16.93
CA VAL A 157 4.57 -11.11 -17.73
C VAL A 157 3.10 -11.46 -18.01
N ASN A 158 2.24 -11.47 -16.99
CA ASN A 158 0.85 -11.90 -17.09
C ASN A 158 -0.10 -11.07 -16.23
N PRO A 159 -0.44 -9.82 -16.62
CA PRO A 159 -1.27 -8.93 -15.81
C PRO A 159 -2.68 -9.46 -15.57
N VAL A 160 -3.32 -10.04 -16.61
CA VAL A 160 -4.71 -10.54 -16.51
C VAL A 160 -4.83 -11.69 -15.50
N ARG A 161 -3.88 -12.63 -15.52
CA ARG A 161 -3.85 -13.73 -14.55
C ARG A 161 -3.71 -13.21 -13.13
N SER A 162 -2.86 -12.23 -12.92
CA SER A 162 -2.65 -11.59 -11.62
C SER A 162 -3.92 -10.92 -11.11
N MET A 163 -4.62 -10.17 -11.96
CA MET A 163 -5.89 -9.51 -11.62
C MET A 163 -6.99 -10.47 -11.17
N ILE A 164 -7.00 -11.71 -11.67
CA ILE A 164 -7.98 -12.74 -11.30
C ILE A 164 -7.55 -13.48 -10.02
N MET A 165 -6.26 -13.83 -9.94
CA MET A 165 -5.74 -14.64 -8.83
C MET A 165 -5.75 -13.91 -7.48
N ILE A 166 -5.48 -12.60 -7.47
CA ILE A 166 -5.40 -11.83 -6.23
C ILE A 166 -6.72 -11.76 -5.48
N PRO A 167 -7.87 -11.37 -6.08
CA PRO A 167 -9.14 -11.37 -5.36
C PRO A 167 -9.54 -12.76 -4.84
N LEU A 168 -9.27 -13.82 -5.60
CA LEU A 168 -9.55 -15.20 -5.18
C LEU A 168 -8.67 -15.61 -3.98
N ALA A 169 -7.39 -15.27 -4.01
CA ALA A 169 -6.49 -15.52 -2.90
C ALA A 169 -6.92 -14.72 -1.65
N LEU A 170 -7.25 -13.43 -1.79
CA LEU A 170 -7.75 -12.61 -0.70
C LEU A 170 -9.02 -13.21 -0.08
N LEU A 171 -9.99 -13.62 -0.89
CA LEU A 171 -11.20 -14.26 -0.42
C LEU A 171 -10.89 -15.51 0.41
N THR A 172 -10.00 -16.38 -0.10
CA THR A 172 -9.59 -17.61 0.61
C THR A 172 -8.99 -17.31 1.98
N PHE A 173 -8.05 -16.34 2.05
CA PHE A 173 -7.40 -16.00 3.31
C PHE A 173 -8.31 -15.22 4.27
N TYR A 174 -9.27 -14.43 3.80
CA TYR A 174 -10.28 -13.80 4.67
C TYR A 174 -11.25 -14.81 5.26
N ILE A 175 -11.62 -15.86 4.50
CA ILE A 175 -12.36 -17.01 5.08
C ILE A 175 -11.50 -17.69 6.15
N GLY A 176 -10.18 -17.82 5.91
CA GLY A 176 -9.25 -18.35 6.90
C GLY A 176 -9.18 -17.50 8.18
N VAL A 177 -9.17 -16.17 8.07
CA VAL A 177 -9.25 -15.26 9.22
C VAL A 177 -10.52 -15.53 10.02
N PHE A 178 -11.66 -15.64 9.35
CA PHE A 178 -12.94 -15.91 10.01
C PHE A 178 -12.97 -17.29 10.70
N ALA A 179 -12.46 -18.32 10.05
CA ALA A 179 -12.52 -19.70 10.56
C ALA A 179 -11.46 -20.03 11.63
N LEU A 180 -10.29 -19.40 11.57
CA LEU A 180 -9.11 -19.75 12.37
C LEU A 180 -8.63 -18.59 13.26
N GLY A 181 -9.44 -17.57 13.44
CA GLY A 181 -9.08 -16.32 14.12
C GLY A 181 -8.61 -16.48 15.57
N GLU A 182 -9.11 -17.50 16.26
CA GLU A 182 -8.72 -17.81 17.65
C GLU A 182 -7.33 -18.47 17.75
N TRP A 183 -6.81 -19.03 16.66
CA TRP A 183 -5.56 -19.79 16.67
C TRP A 183 -4.37 -18.88 16.27
N LEU A 184 -3.56 -18.52 17.26
CA LEU A 184 -2.41 -17.62 17.09
C LEU A 184 -1.48 -18.03 15.94
N MET A 185 -1.10 -19.32 15.84
CA MET A 185 -0.18 -19.80 14.80
C MET A 185 -0.79 -19.71 13.40
N ALA A 186 -2.08 -20.04 13.27
CA ALA A 186 -2.79 -19.89 12.00
C ALA A 186 -2.88 -18.42 11.60
N MET A 187 -3.20 -17.54 12.53
CA MET A 187 -3.26 -16.09 12.30
C MET A 187 -1.91 -15.51 11.89
N ALA A 188 -0.80 -15.95 12.50
CA ALA A 188 0.54 -15.50 12.13
C ALA A 188 0.86 -15.84 10.65
N VAL A 189 0.55 -17.06 10.21
CA VAL A 189 0.74 -17.48 8.82
C VAL A 189 -0.20 -16.73 7.88
N ILE A 190 -1.47 -16.58 8.24
CA ILE A 190 -2.45 -15.85 7.43
C ILE A 190 -2.04 -14.39 7.27
N ILE A 191 -1.59 -13.72 8.32
CA ILE A 191 -1.15 -12.32 8.29
C ILE A 191 0.09 -12.15 7.41
N LEU A 192 1.05 -13.06 7.47
CA LEU A 192 2.21 -13.05 6.59
C LEU A 192 1.77 -13.12 5.12
N ILE A 193 0.88 -14.05 4.77
CA ILE A 193 0.41 -14.24 3.40
C ILE A 193 -0.45 -13.06 2.95
N LEU A 194 -1.35 -12.57 3.82
CA LEU A 194 -2.15 -11.38 3.53
C LEU A 194 -1.28 -10.13 3.33
N GLY A 195 -0.16 -10.01 4.06
CA GLY A 195 0.83 -8.96 3.81
C GLY A 195 1.42 -9.04 2.40
N ILE A 196 1.84 -10.24 1.95
CA ILE A 196 2.33 -10.46 0.58
C ILE A 196 1.25 -10.12 -0.45
N LEU A 197 0.01 -10.61 -0.23
CA LEU A 197 -1.11 -10.34 -1.13
C LEU A 197 -1.49 -8.86 -1.16
N ALA A 198 -1.37 -8.15 -0.04
CA ALA A 198 -1.60 -6.72 0.02
C ALA A 198 -0.58 -5.94 -0.82
N GLY A 199 0.71 -6.23 -0.65
CA GLY A 199 1.77 -5.62 -1.46
C GLY A 199 1.62 -5.94 -2.94
N TYR A 200 1.19 -7.14 -3.28
CA TYR A 200 0.91 -7.53 -4.65
C TYR A 200 -0.34 -6.82 -5.19
N GLY A 201 -1.45 -6.85 -4.46
CA GLY A 201 -2.74 -6.31 -4.88
C GLY A 201 -2.76 -4.78 -5.05
N GLN A 202 -1.92 -4.05 -4.32
CA GLN A 202 -1.76 -2.60 -4.49
C GLN A 202 -1.17 -2.21 -5.86
N ASN A 203 -0.53 -3.15 -6.57
CA ASN A 203 0.08 -2.93 -7.88
C ASN A 203 -0.79 -3.43 -9.05
N THR A 204 -1.90 -4.11 -8.79
CA THR A 204 -2.82 -4.61 -9.81
C THR A 204 -3.89 -3.59 -10.14
#